data_a9eb7b69be7377e90b405c14a5780922
#
_entry.id   a9eb7b69be7377e90b405c14a5780922
#
_cell.length_a   1.000
_cell.length_b   1.000
_cell.length_c   1.000
_cell.angle_alpha   90.00
_cell.angle_beta   90.00
_cell.angle_gamma   90.00
#
_symmetry.space_group_name_H-M   'P 1'
#
loop_
_entity.id
_entity.type
_entity.pdbx_description
1 polymer ?
#
loop_
_entity_poly.entity_id
_entity_poly.type
_entity_poly.pdbx_seq_one_letter_code
_entity_poly.pdbx_strand_id
1 'polypeptide(L)'
;MRGLARIEQDVLGWVDIELDECGPYDAICKPLAMAPCTSDVHIVWGHAYMSDAPNRVVGHEATAEVIKVGDKVRDFKPGDRVIVPAITPDWLTVPAEQGFSQHCYGMGTGMSFVTFKHGVFAEQFHVNQADANLAHLPEHVSLEQAVMISDMMTTGFYAAELADIQPGDTVACFGIGPVGLMSLAGAQIKGASHIIAVGSRPVAVKVAKEYGAHDIVDYHNGNTVDQIMDLTDGKGVDKVVIGGGGAETLSEALSVLKVGGIIGNVLHYDGIETIPINGLSWGQGLADKTIRGGVCPGGRARMEKLANLVEYGRFDSSKLITHKFDKFEDIEEAMILMRDKPRDLIKPAVILE
;
A
#
# COMPACT_ATOMS: atom_id res chain seq x y z
N MET A 1 -7.65 4.75 26.92
CA MET A 1 -6.73 5.47 26.03
C MET A 1 -7.48 6.00 24.84
N ARG A 2 -6.94 7.02 24.14
CA ARG A 2 -7.61 7.67 23.04
C ARG A 2 -7.19 7.08 21.68
N GLY A 3 -8.13 7.05 20.73
CA GLY A 3 -7.85 6.69 19.35
C GLY A 3 -8.75 7.47 18.39
N LEU A 4 -8.27 7.71 17.16
CA LEU A 4 -9.04 8.34 16.09
C LEU A 4 -9.85 7.26 15.38
N ALA A 5 -11.16 7.39 15.36
CA ALA A 5 -12.08 6.35 14.96
C ALA A 5 -13.10 6.79 13.91
N ARG A 6 -13.57 5.84 13.12
CA ARG A 6 -14.86 5.96 12.47
C ARG A 6 -15.96 5.82 13.54
N ILE A 7 -16.63 6.92 13.85
CA ILE A 7 -17.76 6.93 14.80
C ILE A 7 -18.96 6.23 14.15
N GLU A 8 -19.31 6.69 12.98
CA GLU A 8 -20.32 6.15 12.08
C GLU A 8 -19.96 6.52 10.63
N GLN A 9 -20.78 6.17 9.68
CA GLN A 9 -20.57 6.55 8.29
C GLN A 9 -20.39 8.06 8.14
N ASP A 10 -19.34 8.47 7.44
CA ASP A 10 -18.94 9.86 7.16
C ASP A 10 -18.49 10.67 8.39
N VAL A 11 -18.36 10.05 9.57
CA VAL A 11 -17.97 10.73 10.81
C VAL A 11 -16.68 10.15 11.37
N LEU A 12 -15.61 10.96 11.33
CA LEU A 12 -14.32 10.70 11.97
C LEU A 12 -14.28 11.45 13.31
N GLY A 13 -13.76 10.83 14.37
CA GLY A 13 -13.64 11.50 15.67
C GLY A 13 -12.84 10.68 16.69
N TRP A 14 -12.52 11.32 17.81
CA TRP A 14 -11.76 10.72 18.90
C TRP A 14 -12.66 9.94 19.85
N VAL A 15 -12.23 8.75 20.24
CA VAL A 15 -12.93 7.88 21.19
C VAL A 15 -11.98 7.38 22.27
N ASP A 16 -12.55 7.09 23.45
CA ASP A 16 -11.87 6.30 24.45
C ASP A 16 -12.08 4.82 24.14
N ILE A 17 -10.97 4.07 24.12
CA ILE A 17 -10.97 2.64 23.83
C ILE A 17 -10.30 1.84 24.94
N GLU A 18 -10.70 0.58 25.02
CA GLU A 18 -9.96 -0.48 25.73
C GLU A 18 -9.23 -1.31 24.67
N LEU A 19 -7.96 -1.67 24.96
CA LEU A 19 -7.21 -2.56 24.07
C LEU A 19 -7.66 -4.00 24.25
N ASP A 20 -7.53 -4.76 23.16
CA ASP A 20 -7.59 -6.21 23.21
C ASP A 20 -6.52 -6.74 24.20
N GLU A 21 -6.82 -7.83 24.88
CA GLU A 21 -5.87 -8.47 25.80
C GLU A 21 -4.63 -8.93 25.03
N CYS A 22 -3.44 -8.67 25.58
CA CYS A 22 -2.19 -9.15 25.02
C CYS A 22 -2.08 -10.67 25.25
N GLY A 23 -2.44 -11.43 24.24
CA GLY A 23 -2.36 -12.89 24.25
C GLY A 23 -0.91 -13.40 24.34
N PRO A 24 -0.71 -14.72 24.54
CA PRO A 24 0.63 -15.31 24.76
C PRO A 24 1.63 -15.03 23.62
N TYR A 25 1.19 -14.86 22.39
CA TYR A 25 2.02 -14.64 21.21
C TYR A 25 1.98 -13.20 20.68
N ASP A 26 1.27 -12.30 21.36
CA ASP A 26 0.92 -10.97 20.86
C ASP A 26 1.83 -9.89 21.45
N ALA A 27 1.73 -8.69 20.91
CA ALA A 27 2.40 -7.50 21.43
C ALA A 27 1.42 -6.32 21.54
N ILE A 28 1.69 -5.44 22.51
CA ILE A 28 1.14 -4.09 22.57
C ILE A 28 2.24 -3.13 22.13
N CYS A 29 1.92 -2.26 21.21
CA CYS A 29 2.84 -1.30 20.62
C CYS A 29 2.33 0.14 20.79
N LYS A 30 3.27 1.09 20.87
CA LYS A 30 3.03 2.53 20.86
C LYS A 30 3.54 3.10 19.54
N PRO A 31 2.76 3.89 18.80
CA PRO A 31 3.23 4.44 17.53
C PRO A 31 4.39 5.43 17.73
N LEU A 32 5.39 5.36 16.86
CA LEU A 32 6.48 6.31 16.67
C LEU A 32 6.29 7.11 15.39
N ALA A 33 5.69 6.48 14.37
CA ALA A 33 5.22 7.16 13.17
C ALA A 33 3.97 6.48 12.63
N MET A 34 3.09 7.27 12.01
CA MET A 34 1.83 6.83 11.41
C MET A 34 1.59 7.56 10.10
N ALA A 35 0.90 6.91 9.16
CA ALA A 35 0.49 7.55 7.92
C ALA A 35 -0.92 7.09 7.51
N PRO A 36 -1.84 8.02 7.16
CA PRO A 36 -3.16 7.65 6.67
C PRO A 36 -3.10 7.20 5.21
N CYS A 37 -3.91 6.20 4.89
CA CYS A 37 -4.07 5.63 3.55
C CYS A 37 -5.41 6.02 2.92
N THR A 38 -5.51 5.90 1.59
CA THR A 38 -6.80 5.99 0.90
C THR A 38 -7.78 4.92 1.40
N SER A 39 -7.29 3.76 1.85
CA SER A 39 -8.15 2.73 2.47
C SER A 39 -8.83 3.24 3.73
N ASP A 40 -8.13 4.00 4.58
CA ASP A 40 -8.74 4.62 5.77
C ASP A 40 -9.81 5.65 5.39
N VAL A 41 -9.57 6.41 4.31
CA VAL A 41 -10.58 7.33 3.74
C VAL A 41 -11.82 6.56 3.28
N HIS A 42 -11.65 5.44 2.58
CA HIS A 42 -12.76 4.59 2.13
C HIS A 42 -13.52 3.95 3.30
N ILE A 43 -12.83 3.63 4.40
CA ILE A 43 -13.46 3.09 5.62
C ILE A 43 -14.36 4.13 6.27
N VAL A 44 -13.93 5.40 6.32
CA VAL A 44 -14.71 6.46 6.97
C VAL A 44 -15.77 7.05 6.04
N TRP A 45 -15.41 7.39 4.80
CA TRP A 45 -16.21 8.17 3.86
C TRP A 45 -16.59 7.44 2.55
N GLY A 46 -16.14 6.20 2.35
CA GLY A 46 -16.39 5.42 1.15
C GLY A 46 -17.35 4.25 1.38
N HIS A 47 -17.21 3.22 0.56
CA HIS A 47 -18.02 2.00 0.57
C HIS A 47 -17.19 0.77 0.97
N ALA A 48 -16.06 0.96 1.65
CA ALA A 48 -15.18 -0.14 2.00
C ALA A 48 -15.90 -1.16 2.89
N TYR A 49 -15.84 -2.42 2.47
CA TYR A 49 -16.46 -3.57 3.14
C TYR A 49 -15.74 -4.03 4.41
N MET A 50 -14.59 -3.40 4.76
CA MET A 50 -13.67 -3.93 5.78
C MET A 50 -14.20 -3.83 7.20
N SER A 51 -14.90 -2.77 7.56
CA SER A 51 -15.64 -2.69 8.83
C SER A 51 -16.66 -1.57 8.83
N ASP A 52 -17.88 -1.89 9.26
CA ASP A 52 -18.94 -0.96 9.58
C ASP A 52 -19.12 -0.75 11.10
N ALA A 53 -18.25 -1.36 11.90
CA ALA A 53 -18.32 -1.28 13.36
C ALA A 53 -18.15 0.18 13.84
N PRO A 54 -19.11 0.70 14.62
CA PRO A 54 -19.01 2.04 15.17
C PRO A 54 -17.88 2.15 16.18
N ASN A 55 -17.30 3.34 16.31
CA ASN A 55 -16.18 3.63 17.20
C ASN A 55 -14.93 2.77 16.95
N ARG A 56 -14.77 2.27 15.72
CA ARG A 56 -13.59 1.51 15.31
C ARG A 56 -12.46 2.47 15.00
N VAL A 57 -11.36 2.38 15.75
CA VAL A 57 -10.13 3.14 15.45
C VAL A 57 -9.62 2.74 14.10
N VAL A 58 -9.27 3.75 13.28
CA VAL A 58 -8.73 3.57 11.92
C VAL A 58 -7.20 3.53 11.91
N GLY A 59 -6.62 3.36 10.74
CA GLY A 59 -5.17 3.30 10.54
C GLY A 59 -4.59 1.90 10.55
N HIS A 60 -3.62 1.69 9.66
CA HIS A 60 -2.94 0.40 9.49
C HIS A 60 -1.46 0.56 9.09
N GLU A 61 -0.97 1.80 9.00
CA GLU A 61 0.44 2.09 8.68
C GLU A 61 1.14 2.69 9.89
N ALA A 62 2.10 1.97 10.46
CA ALA A 62 2.87 2.46 11.59
C ALA A 62 4.30 1.91 11.66
N THR A 63 5.18 2.69 12.28
CA THR A 63 6.33 2.20 13.03
C THR A 63 6.05 2.41 14.51
N ALA A 64 6.57 1.54 15.36
CA ALA A 64 6.19 1.56 16.76
C ALA A 64 7.32 1.13 17.69
N GLU A 65 7.14 1.42 18.99
CA GLU A 65 7.88 0.81 20.08
C GLU A 65 7.02 -0.28 20.72
N VAL A 66 7.62 -1.44 20.96
CA VAL A 66 6.98 -2.53 21.71
C VAL A 66 6.89 -2.15 23.18
N ILE A 67 5.69 -2.14 23.76
CA ILE A 67 5.45 -1.78 25.17
C ILE A 67 5.28 -3.02 26.03
N LYS A 68 4.65 -4.06 25.48
CA LYS A 68 4.39 -5.32 26.17
C LYS A 68 4.39 -6.47 25.17
N VAL A 69 4.82 -7.63 25.58
CA VAL A 69 4.72 -8.88 24.81
C VAL A 69 4.11 -10.00 25.64
N GLY A 70 3.48 -10.95 24.98
CA GLY A 70 3.00 -12.19 25.59
C GLY A 70 4.18 -13.11 25.97
N ASP A 71 3.91 -14.05 26.88
CA ASP A 71 4.93 -14.92 27.50
C ASP A 71 5.58 -15.93 26.53
N LYS A 72 5.03 -16.08 25.33
CA LYS A 72 5.54 -16.96 24.26
C LYS A 72 6.18 -16.23 23.11
N VAL A 73 6.20 -14.91 23.11
CA VAL A 73 6.96 -14.10 22.15
C VAL A 73 8.46 -14.29 22.44
N ARG A 74 9.26 -14.51 21.38
CA ARG A 74 10.67 -14.89 21.49
C ARG A 74 11.62 -13.81 20.99
N ASP A 75 11.23 -13.13 19.91
CA ASP A 75 12.14 -12.28 19.15
C ASP A 75 11.98 -10.80 19.50
N PHE A 76 10.96 -10.44 20.27
CA PHE A 76 10.66 -9.05 20.63
C PHE A 76 10.54 -8.90 22.16
N LYS A 77 10.89 -7.69 22.63
CA LYS A 77 10.78 -7.29 24.05
C LYS A 77 10.37 -5.81 24.13
N PRO A 78 9.85 -5.36 25.29
CA PRO A 78 9.60 -3.93 25.52
C PRO A 78 10.84 -3.07 25.23
N GLY A 79 10.63 -1.95 24.54
CA GLY A 79 11.65 -1.02 24.06
C GLY A 79 12.18 -1.31 22.65
N ASP A 80 11.85 -2.45 22.04
CA ASP A 80 12.24 -2.70 20.65
C ASP A 80 11.43 -1.80 19.70
N ARG A 81 12.13 -1.22 18.72
CA ARG A 81 11.51 -0.43 17.64
C ARG A 81 11.21 -1.33 16.45
N VAL A 82 10.00 -1.23 15.93
CA VAL A 82 9.49 -2.17 14.94
C VAL A 82 8.76 -1.49 13.78
N ILE A 83 8.80 -2.12 12.61
CA ILE A 83 7.91 -1.86 11.48
C ILE A 83 6.68 -2.74 11.67
N VAL A 84 5.50 -2.12 11.61
CA VAL A 84 4.20 -2.80 11.75
C VAL A 84 3.57 -2.90 10.37
N PRO A 85 3.49 -4.10 9.76
CA PRO A 85 2.87 -4.23 8.43
C PRO A 85 1.37 -3.97 8.48
N ALA A 86 0.85 -3.36 7.44
CA ALA A 86 -0.60 -3.16 7.27
C ALA A 86 -1.37 -4.49 7.30
N ILE A 87 -0.76 -5.53 6.79
CA ILE A 87 -1.31 -6.88 6.76
C ILE A 87 -0.64 -7.70 7.87
N THR A 88 -1.41 -7.97 8.93
CA THR A 88 -1.01 -8.77 10.10
C THR A 88 -1.90 -10.02 10.18
N PRO A 89 -1.70 -11.02 9.30
CA PRO A 89 -2.57 -12.17 9.19
C PRO A 89 -2.51 -13.08 10.42
N ASP A 90 -3.50 -13.93 10.54
CA ASP A 90 -3.38 -15.15 11.33
C ASP A 90 -2.66 -16.22 10.50
N TRP A 91 -1.46 -16.56 10.93
CA TRP A 91 -0.58 -17.51 10.26
C TRP A 91 -0.98 -18.97 10.45
N LEU A 92 -1.96 -19.25 11.32
CA LEU A 92 -2.43 -20.61 11.64
C LEU A 92 -3.65 -21.01 10.80
N THR A 93 -3.80 -20.43 9.59
CA THR A 93 -4.94 -20.67 8.70
C THR A 93 -4.50 -21.38 7.43
N VAL A 94 -5.39 -22.17 6.84
CA VAL A 94 -5.14 -22.87 5.56
C VAL A 94 -4.76 -21.91 4.43
N PRO A 95 -5.43 -20.76 4.23
CA PRO A 95 -4.98 -19.79 3.22
C PRO A 95 -3.56 -19.29 3.46
N ALA A 96 -3.14 -19.07 4.70
CA ALA A 96 -1.78 -18.66 5.02
C ALA A 96 -0.76 -19.74 4.65
N GLU A 97 -1.03 -21.01 4.94
CA GLU A 97 -0.20 -22.15 4.54
C GLU A 97 -0.07 -22.28 3.00
N GLN A 98 -1.12 -21.90 2.27
CA GLN A 98 -1.14 -21.88 0.80
C GLN A 98 -0.46 -20.66 0.17
N GLY A 99 0.07 -19.73 0.97
CA GLY A 99 0.72 -18.50 0.49
C GLY A 99 -0.23 -17.33 0.29
N PHE A 100 -1.47 -17.41 0.75
CA PHE A 100 -2.49 -16.37 0.68
C PHE A 100 -2.83 -15.80 2.06
N SER A 101 -1.83 -15.53 2.88
CA SER A 101 -1.99 -15.05 4.26
C SER A 101 -2.82 -13.77 4.36
N GLN A 102 -2.77 -12.89 3.35
CA GLN A 102 -3.60 -11.70 3.26
C GLN A 102 -5.12 -11.97 3.15
N HIS A 103 -5.52 -13.23 3.02
CA HIS A 103 -6.90 -13.69 2.90
C HIS A 103 -7.26 -14.75 3.95
N CYS A 104 -6.65 -14.69 5.14
CA CYS A 104 -6.70 -15.75 6.16
C CYS A 104 -8.12 -16.21 6.56
N TYR A 105 -9.12 -15.35 6.53
CA TYR A 105 -10.53 -15.65 6.81
C TYR A 105 -11.49 -15.23 5.67
N GLY A 106 -10.94 -14.94 4.48
CA GLY A 106 -11.64 -14.42 3.32
C GLY A 106 -10.89 -13.26 2.68
N MET A 107 -11.46 -12.67 1.63
CA MET A 107 -10.81 -11.63 0.84
C MET A 107 -10.38 -10.42 1.73
N GLY A 108 -9.07 -10.13 1.76
CA GLY A 108 -8.52 -8.96 2.44
C GLY A 108 -8.45 -9.05 3.97
N THR A 109 -8.93 -10.12 4.57
CA THR A 109 -9.05 -10.24 6.04
C THR A 109 -7.71 -10.35 6.79
N GLY A 110 -6.60 -10.49 6.10
CA GLY A 110 -5.26 -10.35 6.68
C GLY A 110 -4.94 -8.92 7.14
N MET A 111 -5.66 -7.90 6.66
CA MET A 111 -5.70 -6.58 7.28
C MET A 111 -6.57 -6.67 8.54
N SER A 112 -6.00 -7.21 9.63
CA SER A 112 -6.72 -7.40 10.88
C SER A 112 -7.02 -6.07 11.60
N PHE A 113 -6.16 -5.06 11.43
CA PHE A 113 -6.44 -3.68 11.84
C PHE A 113 -7.69 -3.19 11.13
N VAL A 114 -8.52 -2.45 11.85
CA VAL A 114 -9.80 -1.91 11.40
C VAL A 114 -10.86 -2.98 11.15
N THR A 115 -10.50 -4.15 10.58
CA THR A 115 -11.43 -5.24 10.28
C THR A 115 -11.93 -5.94 11.54
N PHE A 116 -11.02 -6.50 12.33
CA PHE A 116 -11.37 -7.30 13.52
C PHE A 116 -11.05 -6.60 14.84
N LYS A 117 -10.07 -5.70 14.83
CA LYS A 117 -9.58 -4.97 15.99
C LYS A 117 -9.38 -3.50 15.67
N HIS A 118 -9.10 -2.70 16.70
CA HIS A 118 -8.74 -1.30 16.54
C HIS A 118 -7.49 -1.14 15.67
N GLY A 119 -7.45 -0.06 14.88
CA GLY A 119 -6.32 0.32 14.05
C GLY A 119 -5.20 0.99 14.85
N VAL A 120 -4.19 1.45 14.13
CA VAL A 120 -2.95 1.98 14.73
C VAL A 120 -3.02 3.47 15.10
N PHE A 121 -4.09 4.21 14.78
CA PHE A 121 -4.25 5.62 15.16
C PHE A 121 -4.78 5.76 16.57
N ALA A 122 -4.09 5.10 17.51
CA ALA A 122 -4.35 5.10 18.94
C ALA A 122 -3.05 5.33 19.72
N GLU A 123 -3.18 5.77 20.99
CA GLU A 123 -2.01 5.93 21.88
C GLU A 123 -1.22 4.61 22.07
N GLN A 124 -1.91 3.47 21.99
CA GLN A 124 -1.34 2.13 21.89
C GLN A 124 -2.27 1.26 21.04
N PHE A 125 -1.73 0.19 20.47
CA PHE A 125 -2.49 -0.77 19.67
C PHE A 125 -1.94 -2.19 19.83
N HIS A 126 -2.80 -3.17 19.53
CA HIS A 126 -2.50 -4.59 19.66
C HIS A 126 -2.02 -5.19 18.33
N VAL A 127 -0.97 -6.02 18.37
CA VAL A 127 -0.48 -6.81 17.23
C VAL A 127 -0.52 -8.29 17.58
N ASN A 128 -1.27 -9.06 16.80
CA ASN A 128 -1.35 -10.53 16.94
C ASN A 128 -0.07 -11.20 16.41
N GLN A 129 0.30 -12.34 17.00
CA GLN A 129 1.41 -13.19 16.57
C GLN A 129 2.68 -12.38 16.25
N ALA A 130 3.19 -11.67 17.26
CA ALA A 130 4.24 -10.66 17.14
C ALA A 130 5.48 -11.17 16.38
N ASP A 131 5.97 -12.39 16.69
CA ASP A 131 7.15 -12.96 16.03
C ASP A 131 6.98 -13.19 14.53
N ALA A 132 5.74 -13.34 14.06
CA ALA A 132 5.43 -13.53 12.64
C ALA A 132 5.01 -12.23 11.93
N ASN A 133 4.52 -11.23 12.68
CA ASN A 133 3.92 -10.02 12.11
C ASN A 133 4.77 -8.75 12.31
N LEU A 134 5.64 -8.67 13.30
CA LEU A 134 6.51 -7.51 13.49
C LEU A 134 7.88 -7.73 12.83
N ALA A 135 8.50 -6.66 12.36
CA ALA A 135 9.90 -6.66 11.93
C ALA A 135 10.68 -5.61 12.71
N HIS A 136 11.93 -5.93 13.12
CA HIS A 136 12.78 -4.93 13.74
C HIS A 136 13.01 -3.75 12.79
N LEU A 137 12.99 -2.53 13.32
CA LEU A 137 13.42 -1.35 12.61
C LEU A 137 14.95 -1.35 12.54
N PRO A 138 15.56 -1.42 11.33
CA PRO A 138 17.01 -1.36 11.22
C PRO A 138 17.56 0.00 11.67
N GLU A 139 18.78 0.04 12.24
CA GLU A 139 19.38 1.23 12.83
C GLU A 139 19.53 2.41 11.85
N HIS A 140 19.77 2.11 10.58
CA HIS A 140 20.00 3.13 9.55
C HIS A 140 18.75 3.48 8.73
N VAL A 141 17.58 2.97 9.11
CA VAL A 141 16.30 3.28 8.48
C VAL A 141 15.55 4.28 9.36
N SER A 142 15.25 5.45 8.80
CA SER A 142 14.50 6.49 9.53
C SER A 142 13.02 6.11 9.72
N LEU A 143 12.32 6.77 10.64
CA LEU A 143 10.89 6.56 10.85
C LEU A 143 10.07 6.87 9.61
N GLU A 144 10.44 7.93 8.88
CA GLU A 144 9.82 8.31 7.62
C GLU A 144 9.95 7.21 6.55
N GLN A 145 11.13 6.63 6.46
CA GLN A 145 11.37 5.52 5.54
C GLN A 145 10.58 4.29 5.96
N ALA A 146 10.61 3.96 7.23
CA ALA A 146 10.01 2.75 7.79
C ALA A 146 8.48 2.74 7.70
N VAL A 147 7.82 3.88 7.98
CA VAL A 147 6.36 3.95 7.90
C VAL A 147 5.85 3.77 6.46
N MET A 148 6.64 4.14 5.45
CA MET A 148 6.31 3.88 4.05
C MET A 148 6.54 2.40 3.64
N ILE A 149 7.37 1.65 4.36
CA ILE A 149 7.57 0.21 4.14
C ILE A 149 6.31 -0.57 4.58
N SER A 150 5.64 -0.12 5.63
CA SER A 150 4.54 -0.83 6.31
C SER A 150 3.36 -1.18 5.39
N ASP A 151 3.04 -0.29 4.42
CA ASP A 151 1.99 -0.50 3.43
C ASP A 151 2.40 -0.07 2.02
N MET A 152 2.77 1.20 1.81
CA MET A 152 2.95 1.75 0.46
C MET A 152 3.96 0.95 -0.36
N MET A 153 5.13 0.64 0.24
CA MET A 153 6.18 -0.11 -0.43
C MET A 153 5.77 -1.57 -0.66
N THR A 154 5.21 -2.24 0.36
CA THR A 154 4.79 -3.64 0.18
C THR A 154 3.71 -3.78 -0.88
N THR A 155 2.72 -2.88 -0.90
CA THR A 155 1.62 -2.88 -1.87
C THR A 155 2.11 -2.57 -3.29
N GLY A 156 2.92 -1.51 -3.45
CA GLY A 156 3.43 -1.14 -4.78
C GLY A 156 4.38 -2.18 -5.35
N PHE A 157 5.30 -2.70 -4.56
CA PHE A 157 6.22 -3.77 -5.00
C PHE A 157 5.47 -5.06 -5.36
N TYR A 158 4.36 -5.34 -4.66
CA TYR A 158 3.53 -6.49 -4.99
C TYR A 158 2.87 -6.35 -6.38
N ALA A 159 2.47 -5.15 -6.80
CA ALA A 159 2.00 -4.94 -8.17
C ALA A 159 3.07 -5.34 -9.21
N ALA A 160 4.33 -4.98 -8.98
CA ALA A 160 5.44 -5.36 -9.84
C ALA A 160 5.72 -6.88 -9.81
N GLU A 161 5.48 -7.53 -8.68
CA GLU A 161 5.56 -9.00 -8.54
C GLU A 161 4.41 -9.69 -9.28
N LEU A 162 3.17 -9.20 -9.14
CA LEU A 162 2.01 -9.71 -9.87
C LEU A 162 2.16 -9.59 -11.38
N ALA A 163 2.74 -8.48 -11.86
CA ALA A 163 3.04 -8.27 -13.27
C ALA A 163 4.19 -9.17 -13.77
N ASP A 164 4.91 -9.85 -12.87
CA ASP A 164 6.06 -10.69 -13.20
C ASP A 164 7.10 -9.95 -14.05
N ILE A 165 7.47 -8.73 -13.61
CA ILE A 165 8.41 -7.88 -14.32
C ILE A 165 9.80 -8.53 -14.36
N GLN A 166 10.39 -8.58 -15.56
CA GLN A 166 11.71 -9.12 -15.82
C GLN A 166 12.70 -8.05 -16.28
N PRO A 167 14.01 -8.26 -16.13
CA PRO A 167 15.01 -7.36 -16.68
C PRO A 167 14.83 -7.16 -18.18
N GLY A 168 14.80 -5.88 -18.61
CA GLY A 168 14.62 -5.51 -20.01
C GLY A 168 13.17 -5.21 -20.42
N ASP A 169 12.16 -5.46 -19.57
CA ASP A 169 10.77 -5.18 -19.89
C ASP A 169 10.51 -3.67 -20.07
N THR A 170 9.59 -3.34 -20.99
CA THR A 170 8.91 -2.04 -21.04
C THR A 170 7.66 -2.11 -20.18
N VAL A 171 7.51 -1.19 -19.23
CA VAL A 171 6.44 -1.20 -18.22
C VAL A 171 5.64 0.10 -18.23
N ALA A 172 4.31 0.02 -18.31
CA ALA A 172 3.43 1.17 -18.05
C ALA A 172 2.90 1.11 -16.60
N CYS A 173 3.03 2.21 -15.87
CA CYS A 173 2.57 2.34 -14.49
C CYS A 173 1.37 3.29 -14.46
N PHE A 174 0.15 2.75 -14.29
CA PHE A 174 -1.08 3.53 -14.22
C PHE A 174 -1.34 4.03 -12.81
N GLY A 175 -1.46 5.38 -12.70
CA GLY A 175 -1.64 6.09 -11.45
C GLY A 175 -0.31 6.28 -10.69
N ILE A 176 0.11 7.52 -10.50
CA ILE A 176 1.30 7.90 -9.72
C ILE A 176 0.93 8.53 -8.37
N GLY A 177 -0.06 7.93 -7.69
CA GLY A 177 -0.28 8.11 -6.25
C GLY A 177 0.77 7.38 -5.43
N PRO A 178 0.66 7.34 -4.08
CA PRO A 178 1.67 6.70 -3.22
C PRO A 178 1.97 5.25 -3.63
N VAL A 179 0.93 4.42 -3.79
CA VAL A 179 1.07 3.01 -4.22
C VAL A 179 1.66 2.90 -5.63
N GLY A 180 1.18 3.73 -6.58
CA GLY A 180 1.67 3.68 -7.96
C GLY A 180 3.13 4.10 -8.10
N LEU A 181 3.59 5.09 -7.32
CA LEU A 181 5.00 5.48 -7.25
C LEU A 181 5.87 4.34 -6.70
N MET A 182 5.37 3.58 -5.71
CA MET A 182 6.05 2.39 -5.21
C MET A 182 5.99 1.22 -6.21
N SER A 183 4.91 1.10 -7.02
CA SER A 183 4.85 0.10 -8.09
C SER A 183 5.89 0.38 -9.17
N LEU A 184 6.07 1.65 -9.52
CA LEU A 184 7.10 2.11 -10.44
C LEU A 184 8.50 1.83 -9.90
N ALA A 185 8.76 2.16 -8.63
CA ALA A 185 10.02 1.84 -7.96
C ALA A 185 10.29 0.33 -7.93
N GLY A 186 9.26 -0.48 -7.66
CA GLY A 186 9.33 -1.93 -7.74
C GLY A 186 9.70 -2.43 -9.14
N ALA A 187 9.13 -1.83 -10.18
CA ALA A 187 9.47 -2.13 -11.58
C ALA A 187 10.94 -1.81 -11.88
N GLN A 188 11.42 -0.66 -11.44
CA GLN A 188 12.82 -0.25 -11.60
C GLN A 188 13.78 -1.20 -10.87
N ILE A 189 13.49 -1.59 -9.63
CA ILE A 189 14.29 -2.54 -8.84
C ILE A 189 14.34 -3.93 -9.49
N LYS A 190 13.25 -4.36 -10.14
CA LYS A 190 13.18 -5.63 -10.88
C LYS A 190 13.88 -5.59 -12.23
N GLY A 191 14.35 -4.42 -12.68
CA GLY A 191 15.17 -4.29 -13.89
C GLY A 191 14.39 -3.92 -15.16
N ALA A 192 13.21 -3.30 -15.05
CA ALA A 192 12.53 -2.74 -16.20
C ALA A 192 13.45 -1.76 -16.94
N SER A 193 13.54 -1.86 -18.25
CA SER A 193 14.43 -1.04 -19.09
C SER A 193 13.79 0.27 -19.51
N HIS A 194 12.47 0.30 -19.67
CA HIS A 194 11.70 1.48 -20.03
C HIS A 194 10.44 1.56 -19.17
N ILE A 195 10.29 2.64 -18.42
CA ILE A 195 9.18 2.83 -17.49
C ILE A 195 8.41 4.09 -17.91
N ILE A 196 7.14 3.91 -18.25
CA ILE A 196 6.20 4.95 -18.64
C ILE A 196 5.23 5.16 -17.47
N ALA A 197 5.21 6.34 -16.88
CA ALA A 197 4.35 6.67 -15.75
C ALA A 197 3.13 7.49 -16.17
N VAL A 198 1.93 7.02 -15.83
CA VAL A 198 0.67 7.70 -16.18
C VAL A 198 0.18 8.52 -14.99
N GLY A 199 0.16 9.84 -15.12
CA GLY A 199 -0.31 10.76 -14.08
C GLY A 199 0.14 12.20 -14.33
N SER A 200 -0.47 13.16 -13.60
CA SER A 200 -0.38 14.59 -13.97
C SER A 200 0.03 15.53 -12.84
N ARG A 201 -0.01 15.09 -11.56
CA ARG A 201 0.31 15.99 -10.44
C ARG A 201 1.82 16.30 -10.41
N PRO A 202 2.26 17.58 -10.43
CA PRO A 202 3.68 17.92 -10.55
C PRO A 202 4.57 17.30 -9.48
N VAL A 203 4.12 17.25 -8.22
CA VAL A 203 4.86 16.64 -7.12
C VAL A 203 5.07 15.15 -7.34
N ALA A 204 4.05 14.44 -7.81
CA ALA A 204 4.13 13.01 -8.10
C ALA A 204 4.98 12.71 -9.34
N VAL A 205 4.88 13.56 -10.39
CA VAL A 205 5.74 13.47 -11.59
C VAL A 205 7.22 13.64 -11.24
N LYS A 206 7.55 14.57 -10.33
CA LYS A 206 8.92 14.73 -9.84
C LYS A 206 9.43 13.44 -9.20
N VAL A 207 8.67 12.87 -8.26
CA VAL A 207 9.06 11.63 -7.57
C VAL A 207 9.09 10.44 -8.53
N ALA A 208 8.15 10.35 -9.49
CA ALA A 208 8.17 9.29 -10.51
C ALA A 208 9.49 9.29 -11.30
N LYS A 209 9.97 10.47 -11.73
CA LYS A 209 11.27 10.61 -12.41
C LYS A 209 12.44 10.21 -11.51
N GLU A 210 12.42 10.59 -10.24
CA GLU A 210 13.45 10.21 -9.28
C GLU A 210 13.47 8.70 -9.01
N TYR A 211 12.33 8.02 -9.13
CA TYR A 211 12.20 6.57 -9.01
C TYR A 211 12.44 5.81 -10.33
N GLY A 212 12.80 6.52 -11.41
CA GLY A 212 13.23 5.90 -12.66
C GLY A 212 12.20 5.90 -13.79
N ALA A 213 11.13 6.72 -13.72
CA ALA A 213 10.28 6.92 -14.88
C ALA A 213 11.07 7.62 -16.01
N HIS A 214 11.05 7.03 -17.19
CA HIS A 214 11.66 7.60 -18.40
C HIS A 214 10.71 8.60 -19.05
N ASP A 215 9.44 8.21 -19.19
CA ASP A 215 8.39 9.03 -19.79
C ASP A 215 7.20 9.22 -18.85
N ILE A 216 6.56 10.36 -19.04
CA ILE A 216 5.34 10.73 -18.31
C ILE A 216 4.20 10.91 -19.32
N VAL A 217 3.13 10.18 -19.10
CA VAL A 217 1.87 10.35 -19.85
C VAL A 217 0.90 11.14 -18.96
N ASP A 218 0.59 12.35 -19.40
CA ASP A 218 -0.45 13.17 -18.78
C ASP A 218 -1.78 12.95 -19.52
N TYR A 219 -2.74 12.33 -18.83
CA TYR A 219 -4.07 12.04 -19.38
C TYR A 219 -4.90 13.28 -19.71
N HIS A 220 -4.48 14.48 -19.30
CA HIS A 220 -5.09 15.75 -19.73
C HIS A 220 -4.63 16.18 -21.14
N ASN A 221 -3.52 15.63 -21.64
CA ASN A 221 -2.94 16.01 -22.93
C ASN A 221 -3.44 15.13 -24.09
N GLY A 222 -4.45 14.28 -23.87
CA GLY A 222 -5.03 13.40 -24.87
C GLY A 222 -5.26 11.98 -24.39
N ASN A 223 -5.61 11.10 -25.30
CA ASN A 223 -5.89 9.70 -24.98
C ASN A 223 -4.63 9.00 -24.41
N THR A 224 -4.75 8.36 -23.24
CA THR A 224 -3.64 7.68 -22.56
C THR A 224 -3.04 6.55 -23.41
N VAL A 225 -3.91 5.77 -24.07
CA VAL A 225 -3.49 4.65 -24.91
C VAL A 225 -2.67 5.13 -26.10
N ASP A 226 -3.14 6.17 -26.80
CA ASP A 226 -2.45 6.73 -27.97
C ASP A 226 -1.06 7.26 -27.57
N GLN A 227 -0.96 8.01 -26.45
CA GLN A 227 0.32 8.51 -25.96
C GLN A 227 1.31 7.38 -25.64
N ILE A 228 0.87 6.28 -25.01
CA ILE A 228 1.73 5.12 -24.70
C ILE A 228 2.14 4.40 -26.00
N MET A 229 1.22 4.26 -26.95
CA MET A 229 1.52 3.61 -28.23
C MET A 229 2.53 4.43 -29.04
N ASP A 230 2.43 5.76 -29.03
CA ASP A 230 3.42 6.64 -29.68
C ASP A 230 4.81 6.49 -29.04
N LEU A 231 4.91 6.47 -27.71
CA LEU A 231 6.16 6.27 -26.97
C LEU A 231 6.81 4.88 -27.20
N THR A 232 6.05 3.93 -27.73
CA THR A 232 6.48 2.55 -27.97
C THR A 232 6.50 2.16 -29.46
N ASP A 233 6.48 3.14 -30.38
CA ASP A 233 6.43 2.92 -31.84
C ASP A 233 5.29 1.97 -32.26
N GLY A 234 4.15 2.06 -31.63
CA GLY A 234 2.99 1.19 -31.85
C GLY A 234 3.11 -0.24 -31.34
N LYS A 235 4.20 -0.60 -30.62
CA LYS A 235 4.45 -1.95 -30.15
C LYS A 235 3.75 -2.27 -28.83
N GLY A 236 3.43 -1.24 -28.02
CA GLY A 236 2.90 -1.40 -26.68
C GLY A 236 3.95 -1.83 -25.64
N VAL A 237 3.49 -2.24 -24.46
CA VAL A 237 4.34 -2.55 -23.30
C VAL A 237 4.30 -4.05 -22.96
N ASP A 238 5.36 -4.55 -22.34
CA ASP A 238 5.46 -5.96 -21.92
C ASP A 238 4.64 -6.22 -20.65
N LYS A 239 4.63 -5.26 -19.75
CA LYS A 239 3.94 -5.34 -18.46
C LYS A 239 3.21 -4.04 -18.13
N VAL A 240 2.15 -4.18 -17.34
CA VAL A 240 1.44 -3.05 -16.76
C VAL A 240 1.32 -3.25 -15.25
N VAL A 241 1.50 -2.19 -14.48
CA VAL A 241 1.13 -2.13 -13.07
C VAL A 241 0.04 -1.08 -12.86
N ILE A 242 -0.99 -1.42 -12.10
CA ILE A 242 -2.10 -0.52 -11.79
C ILE A 242 -2.12 -0.25 -10.29
N GLY A 243 -1.69 0.96 -9.90
CA GLY A 243 -1.70 1.45 -8.52
C GLY A 243 -2.66 2.61 -8.29
N GLY A 244 -3.43 3.00 -9.31
CA GLY A 244 -4.43 4.07 -9.25
C GLY A 244 -5.17 4.23 -10.56
N GLY A 245 -6.34 4.86 -10.52
CA GLY A 245 -7.19 5.07 -11.69
C GLY A 245 -8.67 4.88 -11.37
N GLY A 246 -9.46 4.54 -12.38
CA GLY A 246 -10.90 4.31 -12.31
C GLY A 246 -11.32 3.02 -13.04
N ALA A 247 -12.61 2.89 -13.32
CA ALA A 247 -13.19 1.69 -13.96
C ALA A 247 -12.58 1.40 -15.35
N GLU A 248 -12.21 2.44 -16.10
CA GLU A 248 -11.66 2.32 -17.45
C GLU A 248 -10.19 1.90 -17.47
N THR A 249 -9.48 2.07 -16.39
CA THR A 249 -8.01 1.86 -16.32
C THR A 249 -7.60 0.46 -16.75
N LEU A 250 -8.36 -0.57 -16.37
CA LEU A 250 -8.06 -1.94 -16.76
C LEU A 250 -8.18 -2.15 -18.28
N SER A 251 -9.18 -1.52 -18.91
CA SER A 251 -9.38 -1.58 -20.37
C SER A 251 -8.28 -0.83 -21.14
N GLU A 252 -7.86 0.32 -20.64
CA GLU A 252 -6.72 1.08 -21.19
C GLU A 252 -5.42 0.28 -21.06
N ALA A 253 -5.18 -0.32 -19.88
CA ALA A 253 -4.02 -1.19 -19.63
C ALA A 253 -3.96 -2.37 -20.60
N LEU A 254 -5.09 -3.03 -20.85
CA LEU A 254 -5.18 -4.11 -21.85
C LEU A 254 -4.90 -3.61 -23.28
N SER A 255 -5.29 -2.36 -23.60
CA SER A 255 -5.11 -1.80 -24.95
C SER A 255 -3.63 -1.56 -25.29
N VAL A 256 -2.82 -1.21 -24.30
CA VAL A 256 -1.36 -0.97 -24.49
C VAL A 256 -0.50 -2.22 -24.26
N LEU A 257 -1.09 -3.29 -23.72
CA LEU A 257 -0.37 -4.51 -23.38
C LEU A 257 -0.10 -5.37 -24.62
N LYS A 258 1.11 -5.83 -24.82
CA LYS A 258 1.51 -6.78 -25.88
C LYS A 258 0.80 -8.13 -25.70
N VAL A 259 0.78 -8.93 -26.77
CA VAL A 259 0.42 -10.35 -26.69
C VAL A 259 1.35 -11.06 -25.69
N GLY A 260 0.78 -11.89 -24.84
CA GLY A 260 1.51 -12.60 -23.75
C GLY A 260 1.87 -11.72 -22.55
N GLY A 261 1.50 -10.43 -22.58
CA GLY A 261 1.81 -9.51 -21.48
C GLY A 261 0.98 -9.74 -20.21
N ILE A 262 1.42 -9.16 -19.10
CA ILE A 262 0.80 -9.36 -17.78
C ILE A 262 0.51 -8.01 -17.12
N ILE A 263 -0.71 -7.89 -16.57
CA ILE A 263 -1.13 -6.78 -15.71
C ILE A 263 -1.06 -7.21 -14.25
N GLY A 264 -0.35 -6.45 -13.42
CA GLY A 264 -0.38 -6.53 -11.95
C GLY A 264 -1.26 -5.41 -11.38
N ASN A 265 -2.40 -5.77 -10.79
CA ASN A 265 -3.35 -4.82 -10.24
C ASN A 265 -3.38 -4.87 -8.71
N VAL A 266 -3.19 -3.72 -8.07
CA VAL A 266 -3.40 -3.51 -6.64
C VAL A 266 -4.36 -2.35 -6.34
N LEU A 267 -5.02 -1.84 -7.39
CA LEU A 267 -6.08 -0.85 -7.24
C LEU A 267 -7.33 -1.51 -6.65
N HIS A 268 -7.84 -0.92 -5.57
CA HIS A 268 -9.16 -1.24 -5.03
C HIS A 268 -10.23 -0.39 -5.75
N TYR A 269 -11.20 -1.05 -6.34
CA TYR A 269 -12.29 -0.42 -7.09
C TYR A 269 -13.48 -0.15 -6.16
N ASP A 270 -13.32 0.80 -5.22
CA ASP A 270 -14.35 1.12 -4.23
C ASP A 270 -15.64 1.61 -4.89
N GLY A 271 -16.78 0.99 -4.53
CA GLY A 271 -18.10 1.34 -5.07
C GLY A 271 -18.34 1.00 -6.56
N ILE A 272 -17.39 0.33 -7.23
CA ILE A 272 -17.50 -0.06 -8.65
C ILE A 272 -17.94 -1.53 -8.75
N GLU A 273 -19.20 -1.76 -9.16
CA GLU A 273 -19.75 -3.11 -9.32
C GLU A 273 -19.24 -3.81 -10.59
N THR A 274 -18.98 -3.05 -11.65
CA THR A 274 -18.61 -3.60 -12.96
C THR A 274 -17.37 -2.90 -13.51
N ILE A 275 -16.36 -3.67 -13.83
CA ILE A 275 -15.15 -3.19 -14.52
C ILE A 275 -15.27 -3.57 -15.99
N PRO A 276 -15.38 -2.59 -16.92
CA PRO A 276 -15.50 -2.88 -18.34
C PRO A 276 -14.17 -3.39 -18.90
N ILE A 277 -14.24 -4.45 -19.72
CA ILE A 277 -13.13 -4.96 -20.50
C ILE A 277 -13.50 -4.88 -21.99
N ASN A 278 -12.72 -4.12 -22.77
CA ASN A 278 -12.85 -4.12 -24.20
C ASN A 278 -12.33 -5.45 -24.79
N GLY A 279 -13.21 -6.22 -25.42
CA GLY A 279 -12.85 -7.52 -25.98
C GLY A 279 -11.77 -7.49 -27.04
N LEU A 280 -11.72 -6.43 -27.88
CA LEU A 280 -10.66 -6.27 -28.88
C LEU A 280 -9.31 -6.00 -28.22
N SER A 281 -9.27 -5.16 -27.18
CA SER A 281 -8.05 -4.88 -26.41
C SER A 281 -7.53 -6.13 -25.70
N TRP A 282 -8.40 -7.06 -25.31
CA TRP A 282 -8.00 -8.37 -24.77
C TRP A 282 -7.71 -9.41 -25.87
N GLY A 283 -7.69 -8.99 -27.15
CA GLY A 283 -7.49 -9.89 -28.30
C GLY A 283 -8.60 -10.93 -28.42
N GLN A 284 -9.85 -10.56 -28.09
CA GLN A 284 -11.01 -11.43 -28.08
C GLN A 284 -10.84 -12.69 -27.16
N GLY A 285 -9.99 -12.57 -26.13
CA GLY A 285 -9.64 -13.67 -25.23
C GLY A 285 -8.54 -14.61 -25.74
N LEU A 286 -7.92 -14.31 -26.87
CA LEU A 286 -6.97 -15.21 -27.56
C LEU A 286 -5.53 -14.69 -27.61
N ALA A 287 -5.23 -13.57 -26.94
CA ALA A 287 -3.92 -12.92 -27.01
C ALA A 287 -2.97 -13.30 -25.85
N ASP A 288 -3.27 -14.35 -25.10
CA ASP A 288 -2.50 -14.82 -23.94
C ASP A 288 -2.21 -13.72 -22.88
N LYS A 289 -3.01 -12.65 -22.86
CA LYS A 289 -2.88 -11.56 -21.88
C LYS A 289 -3.40 -12.02 -20.53
N THR A 290 -2.62 -11.77 -19.49
CA THR A 290 -2.94 -12.18 -18.11
C THR A 290 -3.23 -10.96 -17.24
N ILE A 291 -4.28 -11.05 -16.42
CA ILE A 291 -4.61 -10.09 -15.37
C ILE A 291 -4.43 -10.79 -14.03
N ARG A 292 -3.58 -10.23 -13.17
CA ARG A 292 -3.39 -10.69 -11.78
C ARG A 292 -3.71 -9.54 -10.85
N GLY A 293 -4.69 -9.73 -9.97
CA GLY A 293 -5.04 -8.77 -8.92
C GLY A 293 -4.78 -9.33 -7.54
N GLY A 294 -4.47 -8.48 -6.57
CA GLY A 294 -4.27 -8.97 -5.21
C GLY A 294 -4.05 -7.88 -4.17
N VAL A 295 -4.27 -8.26 -2.92
CA VAL A 295 -3.84 -7.52 -1.72
C VAL A 295 -2.41 -7.93 -1.40
N CYS A 296 -1.57 -6.97 -0.99
CA CYS A 296 -0.17 -7.24 -0.69
C CYS A 296 0.00 -8.27 0.43
N PRO A 297 1.03 -9.12 0.39
CA PRO A 297 1.38 -9.95 1.51
C PRO A 297 1.93 -9.10 2.66
N GLY A 298 1.69 -9.54 3.89
CA GLY A 298 2.21 -8.94 5.10
C GLY A 298 3.24 -9.82 5.81
N GLY A 299 3.37 -9.57 7.11
CA GLY A 299 4.21 -10.33 8.01
C GLY A 299 5.68 -9.95 7.99
N ARG A 300 6.40 -10.47 8.99
CA ARG A 300 7.79 -10.13 9.30
C ARG A 300 8.75 -10.29 8.13
N ALA A 301 8.79 -11.48 7.53
CA ALA A 301 9.74 -11.78 6.47
C ALA A 301 9.63 -10.85 5.25
N ARG A 302 8.41 -10.39 4.96
CA ARG A 302 8.16 -9.40 3.91
C ARG A 302 8.76 -8.05 4.28
N MET A 303 8.49 -7.57 5.50
CA MET A 303 8.99 -6.28 5.98
C MET A 303 10.52 -6.24 6.05
N GLU A 304 11.16 -7.30 6.56
CA GLU A 304 12.62 -7.40 6.63
C GLU A 304 13.28 -7.31 5.24
N LYS A 305 12.73 -8.00 4.24
CA LYS A 305 13.24 -7.92 2.85
C LYS A 305 13.12 -6.52 2.26
N LEU A 306 12.02 -5.83 2.52
CA LEU A 306 11.82 -4.47 2.01
C LEU A 306 12.68 -3.47 2.78
N ALA A 307 12.81 -3.61 4.10
CA ALA A 307 13.67 -2.78 4.93
C ALA A 307 15.14 -2.89 4.50
N ASN A 308 15.63 -4.07 4.13
CA ASN A 308 16.97 -4.25 3.61
C ASN A 308 17.25 -3.43 2.34
N LEU A 309 16.27 -3.26 1.44
CA LEU A 309 16.46 -2.40 0.26
C LEU A 309 16.70 -0.94 0.64
N VAL A 310 16.04 -0.48 1.70
CA VAL A 310 16.20 0.89 2.22
C VAL A 310 17.50 1.00 3.01
N GLU A 311 17.77 0.08 3.92
CA GLU A 311 18.97 0.06 4.77
C GLU A 311 20.26 0.07 3.95
N TYR A 312 20.32 -0.72 2.87
CA TYR A 312 21.48 -0.76 1.97
C TYR A 312 21.45 0.29 0.86
N GLY A 313 20.61 1.32 0.98
CA GLY A 313 20.57 2.48 0.07
C GLY A 313 20.15 2.18 -1.36
N ARG A 314 19.46 1.06 -1.58
CA ARG A 314 18.94 0.70 -2.91
C ARG A 314 17.71 1.48 -3.28
N PHE A 315 17.00 2.00 -2.30
CA PHE A 315 15.75 2.72 -2.45
C PHE A 315 15.51 3.65 -1.25
N ASP A 316 14.91 4.81 -1.50
CA ASP A 316 14.48 5.76 -0.46
C ASP A 316 12.96 5.90 -0.49
N SER A 317 12.29 5.26 0.46
CA SER A 317 10.83 5.25 0.59
C SER A 317 10.26 6.57 1.11
N SER A 318 11.07 7.40 1.79
CA SER A 318 10.62 8.65 2.43
C SER A 318 10.21 9.74 1.43
N LYS A 319 10.62 9.65 0.16
CA LYS A 319 10.26 10.60 -0.91
C LYS A 319 8.76 10.72 -1.17
N LEU A 320 7.96 9.78 -0.70
CA LEU A 320 6.49 9.88 -0.75
C LEU A 320 5.94 10.93 0.21
N ILE A 321 6.64 11.20 1.33
CA ILE A 321 6.12 12.07 2.38
C ILE A 321 6.30 13.52 1.94
N THR A 322 5.18 14.19 1.70
CA THR A 322 5.13 15.60 1.32
C THR A 322 4.70 16.52 2.45
N HIS A 323 3.97 16.00 3.42
CA HIS A 323 3.46 16.75 4.57
C HIS A 323 3.78 15.97 5.84
N LYS A 324 4.47 16.63 6.78
CA LYS A 324 4.89 16.06 8.06
C LYS A 324 4.22 16.78 9.20
N PHE A 325 3.82 16.00 10.20
CA PHE A 325 3.26 16.42 11.46
C PHE A 325 4.07 15.81 12.60
N ASP A 326 4.06 16.41 13.78
CA ASP A 326 4.91 16.01 14.90
C ASP A 326 4.14 15.71 16.21
N LYS A 327 2.79 15.81 16.19
CA LYS A 327 1.95 15.50 17.33
C LYS A 327 0.99 14.36 17.02
N PHE A 328 0.67 13.57 18.03
CA PHE A 328 -0.25 12.45 17.88
C PHE A 328 -1.64 12.89 17.38
N GLU A 329 -2.13 14.02 17.87
CA GLU A 329 -3.44 14.57 17.51
C GLU A 329 -3.51 15.02 16.05
N ASP A 330 -2.38 15.36 15.44
CA ASP A 330 -2.32 15.82 14.05
C ASP A 330 -2.70 14.69 13.04
N ILE A 331 -2.83 13.44 13.51
CA ILE A 331 -3.29 12.34 12.65
C ILE A 331 -4.71 12.60 12.10
N GLU A 332 -5.53 13.34 12.80
CA GLU A 332 -6.86 13.78 12.32
C GLU A 332 -6.72 14.73 11.12
N GLU A 333 -5.83 15.73 11.21
CA GLU A 333 -5.53 16.64 10.10
C GLU A 333 -4.91 15.89 8.92
N ALA A 334 -3.99 14.98 9.18
CA ALA A 334 -3.39 14.14 8.16
C ALA A 334 -4.44 13.26 7.44
N MET A 335 -5.45 12.74 8.15
CA MET A 335 -6.58 12.00 7.58
C MET A 335 -7.44 12.88 6.67
N ILE A 336 -7.77 14.10 7.12
CA ILE A 336 -8.52 15.06 6.33
C ILE A 336 -7.76 15.45 5.07
N LEU A 337 -6.45 15.70 5.20
CA LEU A 337 -5.57 16.01 4.08
C LEU A 337 -5.54 14.85 3.05
N MET A 338 -5.50 13.60 3.54
CA MET A 338 -5.55 12.41 2.67
C MET A 338 -6.89 12.22 1.98
N ARG A 339 -8.00 12.65 2.59
CA ARG A 339 -9.34 12.68 1.96
C ARG A 339 -9.41 13.73 0.85
N ASP A 340 -8.95 14.94 1.13
CA ASP A 340 -9.12 16.10 0.24
C ASP A 340 -8.11 16.12 -0.92
N LYS A 341 -6.98 15.43 -0.79
CA LYS A 341 -5.94 15.19 -1.82
C LYS A 341 -5.55 16.45 -2.60
N PRO A 342 -5.04 17.50 -1.95
CA PRO A 342 -4.55 18.68 -2.67
C PRO A 342 -3.44 18.30 -3.66
N ARG A 343 -3.22 19.15 -4.68
CA ARG A 343 -2.34 18.82 -5.82
C ARG A 343 -0.86 18.63 -5.43
N ASP A 344 -0.43 19.19 -4.32
CA ASP A 344 0.92 19.09 -3.76
C ASP A 344 1.08 17.92 -2.75
N LEU A 345 0.01 17.17 -2.49
CA LEU A 345 0.07 16.00 -1.61
C LEU A 345 0.42 14.73 -2.39
N ILE A 346 1.39 13.97 -1.90
CA ILE A 346 1.54 12.54 -2.18
C ILE A 346 1.07 11.76 -0.95
N LYS A 347 1.76 11.93 0.18
CA LYS A 347 1.45 11.23 1.44
C LYS A 347 1.71 12.15 2.64
N PRO A 348 0.75 12.30 3.56
CA PRO A 348 1.02 12.89 4.86
C PRO A 348 1.54 11.82 5.82
N ALA A 349 2.33 12.22 6.82
CA ALA A 349 2.78 11.34 7.89
C ALA A 349 2.94 12.10 9.20
N VAL A 350 2.63 11.44 10.30
CA VAL A 350 2.88 11.92 11.67
C VAL A 350 4.12 11.21 12.19
N ILE A 351 5.12 11.95 12.60
CA ILE A 351 6.40 11.46 13.12
C ILE A 351 6.54 11.99 14.55
N LEU A 352 6.56 11.12 15.53
CA LEU A 352 6.40 11.45 16.97
C LEU A 352 7.72 11.57 17.74
N GLU A 353 8.87 11.58 17.08
CA GLU A 353 10.18 11.82 17.71
C GLU A 353 10.73 13.19 17.40
#